data_0f33054b7827983fde6a404ebcdc1f44
#
_entry.id   0f33054b7827983fde6a404ebcdc1f44
#
_cell.length_a   1.000
_cell.length_b   1.000
_cell.length_c   1.000
_cell.angle_alpha   90.00
_cell.angle_beta   90.00
_cell.angle_gamma   90.00
#
_symmetry.space_group_name_H-M   'P 1'
#
loop_
_entity.id
_entity.type
_entity.pdbx_description
1 polymer ?
#
loop_
_entity_poly.entity_id
_entity_poly.type
_entity_poly.pdbx_seq_one_letter_code
_entity_poly.pdbx_strand_id
1 'polypeptide(L)'
;MDVGLKLAAKVDAVDIAYFETEIEPLLDHPLVEFIGEIGETQKSEFLGNARALLFPIDWPEPFGLVMIEAMSAGTPVIAWPNGSVPEVIADGVSGRIVDSIDAAAGAARQVAHMDRRKVRAEFERRFTAERMAVAHIAAYRLLLARASAPTRALSRRRWACRH
;
A
#
# COMPACT_ATOMS: atom_id res chain seq x y z
N MET A 1 -7.41 10.96 -24.30
CA MET A 1 -7.42 9.49 -24.22
C MET A 1 -8.40 9.14 -23.11
N ASP A 2 -9.52 8.56 -23.49
CA ASP A 2 -10.54 8.16 -22.53
C ASP A 2 -10.10 6.83 -21.92
N VAL A 3 -9.96 6.80 -20.59
CA VAL A 3 -9.56 5.62 -19.82
C VAL A 3 -10.70 5.27 -18.89
N GLY A 4 -11.24 4.04 -19.00
CA GLY A 4 -12.27 3.56 -18.11
C GLY A 4 -11.74 3.37 -16.69
N LEU A 5 -12.56 3.71 -15.70
CA LEU A 5 -12.33 3.47 -14.29
C LEU A 5 -13.27 2.35 -13.81
N LYS A 6 -12.71 1.32 -13.19
CA LYS A 6 -13.48 0.28 -12.51
C LYS A 6 -13.29 0.41 -11.00
N LEU A 7 -14.39 0.43 -10.28
CA LEU A 7 -14.43 0.53 -8.83
C LEU A 7 -14.92 -0.80 -8.26
N ALA A 8 -14.06 -1.44 -7.47
CA ALA A 8 -14.40 -2.64 -6.72
C ALA A 8 -14.36 -2.30 -5.23
N ALA A 9 -15.51 -2.14 -4.61
CA ALA A 9 -15.59 -1.77 -3.21
C ALA A 9 -16.90 -2.30 -2.59
N LYS A 10 -16.82 -2.58 -1.29
CA LYS A 10 -17.98 -2.78 -0.45
C LYS A 10 -18.45 -1.41 0.07
N VAL A 11 -19.74 -1.20 0.11
CA VAL A 11 -20.34 -0.07 0.83
C VAL A 11 -20.81 -0.58 2.19
N ASP A 12 -20.16 -0.16 3.26
CA ASP A 12 -20.58 -0.53 4.60
C ASP A 12 -21.85 0.21 5.03
N ALA A 13 -22.64 -0.40 5.91
CA ALA A 13 -23.95 0.15 6.32
C ALA A 13 -23.85 1.57 6.90
N VAL A 14 -22.72 1.91 7.52
CA VAL A 14 -22.48 3.25 8.08
C VAL A 14 -22.20 4.30 7.01
N ASP A 15 -21.78 3.89 5.82
CA ASP A 15 -21.34 4.77 4.74
C ASP A 15 -22.39 4.89 3.62
N ILE A 16 -23.54 4.21 3.75
CA ILE A 16 -24.61 4.21 2.71
C ILE A 16 -25.04 5.64 2.36
N ALA A 17 -25.34 6.46 3.37
CA ALA A 17 -25.79 7.83 3.13
C ALA A 17 -24.74 8.68 2.41
N TYR A 18 -23.44 8.52 2.76
CA TYR A 18 -22.34 9.19 2.07
C TYR A 18 -22.21 8.67 0.63
N PHE A 19 -22.30 7.36 0.44
CA PHE A 19 -22.22 6.75 -0.88
C PHE A 19 -23.32 7.28 -1.80
N GLU A 20 -24.59 7.29 -1.33
CA GLU A 20 -25.75 7.75 -2.11
C GLU A 20 -25.68 9.25 -2.45
N THR A 21 -25.15 10.08 -1.54
CA THR A 21 -25.12 11.53 -1.74
C THR A 21 -23.88 12.03 -2.50
N GLU A 22 -22.71 11.42 -2.26
CA GLU A 22 -21.44 11.94 -2.76
C GLU A 22 -20.81 11.06 -3.85
N ILE A 23 -21.00 9.74 -3.80
CA ILE A 23 -20.32 8.83 -4.71
C ILE A 23 -21.23 8.39 -5.88
N GLU A 24 -22.46 7.96 -5.59
CA GLU A 24 -23.38 7.44 -6.61
C GLU A 24 -23.60 8.42 -7.77
N PRO A 25 -23.75 9.74 -7.56
CA PRO A 25 -23.88 10.68 -8.68
C PRO A 25 -22.66 10.75 -9.60
N LEU A 26 -21.47 10.36 -9.11
CA LEU A 26 -20.24 10.32 -9.91
C LEU A 26 -20.15 9.06 -10.77
N LEU A 27 -20.91 8.02 -10.43
CA LEU A 27 -20.92 6.75 -11.15
C LEU A 27 -21.71 6.82 -12.48
N ASP A 28 -22.54 7.86 -12.67
CA ASP A 28 -23.30 8.08 -13.90
C ASP A 28 -22.44 8.64 -15.06
N HIS A 29 -21.20 8.21 -15.11
CA HIS A 29 -20.28 8.58 -16.18
C HIS A 29 -19.97 7.35 -17.05
N PRO A 30 -20.03 7.43 -18.39
CA PRO A 30 -19.89 6.28 -19.28
C PRO A 30 -18.56 5.54 -19.19
N LEU A 31 -17.55 6.13 -18.58
CA LEU A 31 -16.24 5.53 -18.36
C LEU A 31 -16.04 5.02 -16.93
N VAL A 32 -17.05 5.10 -16.07
CA VAL A 32 -16.99 4.61 -14.69
C VAL A 32 -17.89 3.40 -14.54
N GLU A 33 -17.35 2.32 -14.01
CA GLU A 33 -18.06 1.08 -13.72
C GLU A 33 -17.86 0.70 -12.25
N PHE A 34 -18.95 0.72 -11.47
CA PHE A 34 -18.96 0.20 -10.11
C PHE A 34 -19.40 -1.27 -10.15
N ILE A 35 -18.50 -2.17 -9.76
CA ILE A 35 -18.72 -3.62 -9.84
C ILE A 35 -19.05 -4.25 -8.48
N GLY A 36 -19.13 -3.43 -7.41
CA GLY A 36 -19.36 -3.92 -6.05
C GLY A 36 -18.16 -4.64 -5.45
N GLU A 37 -18.41 -5.47 -4.45
CA GLU A 37 -17.38 -6.26 -3.78
C GLU A 37 -16.93 -7.44 -4.63
N ILE A 38 -15.61 -7.65 -4.73
CA ILE A 38 -15.00 -8.80 -5.42
C ILE A 38 -14.30 -9.72 -4.42
N GLY A 39 -14.39 -11.02 -4.66
CA GLY A 39 -13.71 -12.04 -3.85
C GLY A 39 -12.22 -12.18 -4.19
N GLU A 40 -11.48 -12.86 -3.32
CA GLU A 40 -10.03 -13.08 -3.47
C GLU A 40 -9.65 -13.75 -4.80
N THR A 41 -10.48 -14.67 -5.29
CA THR A 41 -10.23 -15.37 -6.57
C THR A 41 -10.33 -14.45 -7.79
N GLN A 42 -11.13 -13.39 -7.71
CA GLN A 42 -11.35 -12.41 -8.78
C GLN A 42 -10.32 -11.27 -8.74
N LYS A 43 -9.81 -10.97 -7.54
CA LYS A 43 -8.91 -9.83 -7.29
C LYS A 43 -7.66 -9.87 -8.15
N SER A 44 -7.03 -11.04 -8.27
CA SER A 44 -5.80 -11.20 -9.06
C SER A 44 -6.00 -10.90 -10.54
N GLU A 45 -7.12 -11.37 -11.11
CA GLU A 45 -7.48 -11.08 -12.50
C GLU A 45 -7.86 -9.60 -12.69
N PHE A 46 -8.67 -9.08 -11.78
CA PHE A 46 -9.11 -7.68 -11.79
C PHE A 46 -7.91 -6.71 -11.77
N LEU A 47 -6.99 -6.90 -10.82
CA LEU A 47 -5.77 -6.09 -10.72
C LEU A 47 -4.83 -6.35 -11.91
N GLY A 48 -4.68 -7.61 -12.33
CA GLY A 48 -3.80 -8.00 -13.43
C GLY A 48 -4.19 -7.39 -14.78
N ASN A 49 -5.47 -7.19 -15.02
CA ASN A 49 -5.98 -6.57 -16.23
C ASN A 49 -6.03 -5.03 -16.18
N ALA A 50 -5.82 -4.44 -15.01
CA ALA A 50 -5.79 -2.99 -14.86
C ALA A 50 -4.50 -2.39 -15.44
N ARG A 51 -4.58 -1.16 -15.96
CA ARG A 51 -3.40 -0.37 -16.35
C ARG A 51 -2.62 0.12 -15.15
N ALA A 52 -3.34 0.51 -14.10
CA ALA A 52 -2.82 0.92 -12.81
C ALA A 52 -3.88 0.71 -11.73
N LEU A 53 -3.45 0.57 -10.49
CA LEU A 53 -4.27 0.78 -9.31
C LEU A 53 -4.22 2.27 -8.95
N LEU A 54 -5.38 2.91 -8.78
CA LEU A 54 -5.49 4.22 -8.15
C LEU A 54 -5.71 4.02 -6.64
N PHE A 55 -4.85 4.62 -5.84
CA PHE A 55 -4.89 4.54 -4.38
C PHE A 55 -4.78 5.93 -3.75
N PRO A 56 -5.82 6.80 -3.91
CA PRO A 56 -5.84 8.17 -3.42
C PRO A 56 -6.18 8.23 -1.93
N ILE A 57 -5.43 7.51 -1.11
CA ILE A 57 -5.66 7.43 0.33
C ILE A 57 -5.33 8.75 1.02
N ASP A 58 -6.23 9.27 1.86
CA ASP A 58 -6.07 10.54 2.57
C ASP A 58 -5.85 10.39 4.08
N TRP A 59 -5.76 9.15 4.56
CA TRP A 59 -5.47 8.83 5.94
C TRP A 59 -4.10 8.14 6.09
N PRO A 60 -3.52 8.03 7.32
CA PRO A 60 -2.26 7.31 7.56
C PRO A 60 -2.47 5.79 7.50
N GLU A 61 -2.64 5.27 6.30
CA GLU A 61 -2.80 3.84 6.03
C GLU A 61 -1.61 3.03 6.57
N PRO A 62 -1.80 2.05 7.46
CA PRO A 62 -0.71 1.32 8.07
C PRO A 62 0.14 0.52 7.08
N PHE A 63 -0.47 -0.08 6.05
CA PHE A 63 0.25 -0.90 5.08
C PHE A 63 -0.31 -0.84 3.65
N GLY A 64 -1.65 -0.93 3.46
CA GLY A 64 -2.29 -0.91 2.16
C GLY A 64 -2.04 -2.17 1.34
N LEU A 65 -2.56 -3.32 1.78
CA LEU A 65 -2.37 -4.63 1.13
C LEU A 65 -2.65 -4.60 -0.37
N VAL A 66 -3.65 -3.84 -0.81
CA VAL A 66 -4.03 -3.75 -2.23
C VAL A 66 -2.88 -3.22 -3.11
N MET A 67 -1.97 -2.41 -2.57
CA MET A 67 -0.79 -1.96 -3.32
C MET A 67 0.13 -3.12 -3.68
N ILE A 68 0.45 -3.97 -2.71
CA ILE A 68 1.32 -5.13 -2.97
C ILE A 68 0.60 -6.22 -3.77
N GLU A 69 -0.72 -6.35 -3.64
CA GLU A 69 -1.54 -7.22 -4.49
C GLU A 69 -1.48 -6.78 -5.95
N ALA A 70 -1.63 -5.48 -6.23
CA ALA A 70 -1.45 -4.93 -7.57
C ALA A 70 -0.03 -5.18 -8.10
N MET A 71 0.99 -4.88 -7.29
CA MET A 71 2.39 -5.14 -7.66
C MET A 71 2.65 -6.63 -7.92
N SER A 72 2.01 -7.53 -7.19
CA SER A 72 2.11 -8.97 -7.41
C SER A 72 1.57 -9.41 -8.78
N ALA A 73 0.59 -8.69 -9.30
CA ALA A 73 0.07 -8.86 -10.65
C ALA A 73 0.87 -8.08 -11.73
N GLY A 74 1.94 -7.38 -11.31
CA GLY A 74 2.72 -6.50 -12.17
C GLY A 74 2.02 -5.18 -12.51
N THR A 75 0.98 -4.81 -11.77
CA THR A 75 0.21 -3.59 -12.01
C THR A 75 0.79 -2.44 -11.20
N PRO A 76 1.20 -1.34 -11.85
CA PRO A 76 1.75 -0.18 -11.16
C PRO A 76 0.67 0.54 -10.34
N VAL A 77 1.11 1.21 -9.28
CA VAL A 77 0.23 1.93 -8.36
C VAL A 77 0.40 3.44 -8.53
N ILE A 78 -0.69 4.19 -8.52
CA ILE A 78 -0.70 5.65 -8.41
C ILE A 78 -1.32 5.98 -7.06
N ALA A 79 -0.56 6.60 -6.16
CA ALA A 79 -0.98 6.80 -4.79
C ALA A 79 -0.62 8.18 -4.24
N TRP A 80 -1.36 8.64 -3.22
CA TRP A 80 -1.00 9.81 -2.42
C TRP A 80 0.08 9.46 -1.39
N PRO A 81 0.95 10.39 -0.98
CA PRO A 81 2.10 10.13 -0.11
C PRO A 81 1.71 9.97 1.37
N ASN A 82 0.60 9.26 1.65
CA ASN A 82 0.07 9.11 2.99
C ASN A 82 0.40 7.73 3.59
N GLY A 83 0.61 7.68 4.92
CA GLY A 83 0.87 6.45 5.65
C GLY A 83 2.06 5.67 5.11
N SER A 84 1.85 4.40 4.78
CA SER A 84 2.87 3.47 4.30
C SER A 84 3.27 3.64 2.83
N VAL A 85 2.55 4.46 2.05
CA VAL A 85 2.77 4.60 0.60
C VAL A 85 4.22 4.88 0.24
N PRO A 86 4.95 5.85 0.89
CA PRO A 86 6.36 6.10 0.57
C PRO A 86 7.30 4.94 0.88
N GLU A 87 6.88 4.03 1.79
CA GLU A 87 7.66 2.84 2.12
C GLU A 87 7.37 1.68 1.18
N VAL A 88 6.14 1.58 0.67
CA VAL A 88 5.70 0.46 -0.18
C VAL A 88 6.03 0.73 -1.64
N ILE A 89 5.71 1.92 -2.14
CA ILE A 89 5.87 2.27 -3.56
C ILE A 89 7.28 2.81 -3.82
N ALA A 90 7.99 2.16 -4.72
CA ALA A 90 9.23 2.70 -5.30
C ALA A 90 8.84 3.60 -6.48
N ASP A 91 8.86 4.93 -6.26
CA ASP A 91 8.44 5.90 -7.29
C ASP A 91 9.24 5.73 -8.58
N GLY A 92 8.55 5.71 -9.71
CA GLY A 92 9.13 5.47 -11.02
C GLY A 92 9.47 4.00 -11.33
N VAL A 93 9.38 3.08 -10.37
CA VAL A 93 9.66 1.64 -10.55
C VAL A 93 8.40 0.80 -10.39
N SER A 94 7.72 0.88 -9.24
CA SER A 94 6.50 0.12 -8.97
C SER A 94 5.22 0.96 -9.06
N GLY A 95 5.35 2.26 -9.26
CA GLY A 95 4.22 3.17 -9.36
C GLY A 95 4.65 4.63 -9.42
N ARG A 96 3.70 5.52 -9.15
CA ARG A 96 3.91 6.95 -9.03
C ARG A 96 3.29 7.46 -7.74
N ILE A 97 4.06 8.21 -6.97
CA ILE A 97 3.58 8.94 -5.80
C ILE A 97 3.26 10.36 -6.25
N VAL A 98 2.02 10.79 -6.04
CA VAL A 98 1.50 12.06 -6.51
C VAL A 98 0.70 12.76 -5.40
N ASP A 99 0.56 14.07 -5.47
CA ASP A 99 -0.03 14.90 -4.42
C ASP A 99 -1.27 15.69 -4.88
N SER A 100 -1.69 15.48 -6.12
CA SER A 100 -2.83 16.20 -6.69
C SER A 100 -3.56 15.37 -7.75
N ILE A 101 -4.82 15.70 -8.01
CA ILE A 101 -5.65 15.05 -9.03
C ILE A 101 -5.01 15.23 -10.42
N ASP A 102 -4.50 16.43 -10.73
CA ASP A 102 -3.86 16.68 -12.02
C ASP A 102 -2.58 15.86 -12.20
N ALA A 103 -1.79 15.72 -11.13
CA ALA A 103 -0.60 14.87 -11.13
C ALA A 103 -0.99 13.39 -11.30
N ALA A 104 -2.07 12.93 -10.66
CA ALA A 104 -2.59 11.57 -10.83
C ALA A 104 -3.06 11.31 -12.25
N ALA A 105 -3.80 12.24 -12.86
CA ALA A 105 -4.22 12.15 -14.24
C ALA A 105 -3.02 12.13 -15.22
N GLY A 106 -1.96 12.89 -14.92
CA GLY A 106 -0.68 12.84 -15.62
C GLY A 106 0.00 11.48 -15.48
N ALA A 107 0.07 10.97 -14.24
CA ALA A 107 0.66 9.68 -13.92
C ALA A 107 -0.09 8.52 -14.62
N ALA A 108 -1.41 8.56 -14.69
CA ALA A 108 -2.22 7.55 -15.38
C ALA A 108 -1.84 7.34 -16.86
N ARG A 109 -1.34 8.39 -17.51
CA ARG A 109 -0.80 8.29 -18.86
C ARG A 109 0.61 7.68 -18.89
N GLN A 110 1.44 8.01 -17.91
CA GLN A 110 2.82 7.57 -17.81
C GLN A 110 2.94 6.10 -17.42
N VAL A 111 2.15 5.63 -16.47
CA VAL A 111 2.20 4.24 -15.97
C VAL A 111 1.87 3.21 -17.04
N ALA A 112 1.15 3.60 -18.11
CA ALA A 112 0.90 2.71 -19.24
C ALA A 112 2.19 2.26 -19.96
N HIS A 113 3.29 2.98 -19.79
CA HIS A 113 4.60 2.68 -20.37
C HIS A 113 5.56 2.02 -19.37
N MET A 114 5.15 1.81 -18.14
CA MET A 114 5.99 1.14 -17.15
C MET A 114 6.14 -0.35 -17.46
N ASP A 115 7.34 -0.87 -17.24
CA ASP A 115 7.60 -2.31 -17.39
C ASP A 115 6.98 -3.09 -16.22
N ARG A 116 5.87 -3.75 -16.48
CA ARG A 116 5.14 -4.55 -15.50
C ARG A 116 5.99 -5.67 -14.87
N ARG A 117 7.00 -6.17 -15.58
CA ARG A 117 7.95 -7.15 -15.02
C ARG A 117 8.82 -6.54 -13.93
N LYS A 118 9.20 -5.25 -14.06
CA LYS A 118 9.92 -4.54 -13.01
C LYS A 118 9.03 -4.29 -11.78
N VAL A 119 7.76 -3.95 -11.99
CA VAL A 119 6.78 -3.83 -10.89
C VAL A 119 6.67 -5.15 -10.13
N ARG A 120 6.50 -6.26 -10.83
CA ARG A 120 6.44 -7.60 -10.24
C ARG A 120 7.75 -7.98 -9.53
N ALA A 121 8.90 -7.70 -10.12
CA ALA A 121 10.21 -7.97 -9.50
C ALA A 121 10.41 -7.19 -8.19
N GLU A 122 9.89 -5.96 -8.10
CA GLU A 122 9.92 -5.17 -6.87
C GLU A 122 9.07 -5.81 -5.77
N PHE A 123 7.90 -6.35 -6.09
CA PHE A 123 7.10 -7.15 -5.17
C PHE A 123 7.86 -8.40 -4.69
N GLU A 124 8.42 -9.19 -5.60
CA GLU A 124 9.14 -10.42 -5.29
C GLU A 124 10.37 -10.18 -4.41
N ARG A 125 11.03 -9.05 -4.63
CA ARG A 125 12.20 -8.65 -3.83
C ARG A 125 11.84 -8.32 -2.38
N ARG A 126 10.62 -7.81 -2.12
CA ARG A 126 10.28 -7.20 -0.82
C ARG A 126 9.12 -7.85 -0.06
N PHE A 127 8.10 -8.33 -0.74
CA PHE A 127 6.78 -8.55 -0.15
C PHE A 127 6.27 -9.99 -0.24
N THR A 128 7.12 -10.95 -0.64
CA THR A 128 6.70 -12.36 -0.61
C THR A 128 6.58 -12.87 0.83
N ALA A 129 5.77 -13.91 1.02
CA ALA A 129 5.60 -14.55 2.33
C ALA A 129 6.93 -15.04 2.92
N GLU A 130 7.85 -15.55 2.07
CA GLU A 130 9.18 -15.98 2.52
C GLU A 130 9.99 -14.78 3.04
N ARG A 131 9.95 -13.64 2.35
CA ARG A 131 10.64 -12.40 2.79
C ARG A 131 10.10 -11.94 4.13
N MET A 132 8.79 -11.91 4.28
CA MET A 132 8.13 -11.58 5.53
C MET A 132 8.56 -12.52 6.66
N ALA A 133 8.52 -13.83 6.43
CA ALA A 133 8.91 -14.83 7.43
C ALA A 133 10.38 -14.67 7.86
N VAL A 134 11.29 -14.50 6.91
CA VAL A 134 12.72 -14.29 7.19
C VAL A 134 12.93 -13.02 8.02
N ALA A 135 12.25 -11.92 7.68
CA ALA A 135 12.37 -10.65 8.41
C ALA A 135 11.84 -10.78 9.85
N HIS A 136 10.71 -11.46 10.06
CA HIS A 136 10.15 -11.70 11.39
C HIS A 136 11.09 -12.57 12.25
N ILE A 137 11.62 -13.67 11.68
CA ILE A 137 12.57 -14.53 12.39
C ILE A 137 13.83 -13.74 12.80
N ALA A 138 14.34 -12.88 11.91
CA ALA A 138 15.49 -12.03 12.22
C ALA A 138 15.17 -11.04 13.36
N ALA A 139 14.01 -10.41 13.34
CA ALA A 139 13.56 -9.51 14.40
C ALA A 139 13.42 -10.23 15.75
N TYR A 140 12.80 -11.41 15.78
CA TYR A 140 12.68 -12.21 17.00
C TYR A 140 14.04 -12.64 17.56
N ARG A 141 14.98 -13.09 16.71
CA ARG A 141 16.34 -13.42 17.14
C ARG A 141 17.06 -12.23 17.76
N LEU A 142 16.91 -11.05 17.17
CA LEU A 142 17.49 -9.81 17.72
C LEU A 142 16.91 -9.46 19.09
N LEU A 143 15.59 -9.57 19.26
CA LEU A 143 14.92 -9.30 20.53
C LEU A 143 15.35 -10.29 21.62
N LEU A 144 15.43 -11.58 21.29
CA LEU A 144 15.90 -12.61 22.23
C LEU A 144 17.35 -12.38 22.65
N ALA A 145 18.23 -12.04 21.71
CA ALA A 145 19.62 -11.72 22.02
C ALA A 145 19.77 -10.51 22.94
N ARG A 146 18.94 -9.48 22.76
CA ARG A 146 18.89 -8.30 23.65
C ARG A 146 18.35 -8.65 25.05
N ALA A 147 17.31 -9.47 25.13
CA ALA A 147 16.75 -9.92 26.40
C ALA A 147 17.72 -10.80 27.21
N SER A 148 18.54 -11.58 26.51
CA SER A 148 19.55 -12.47 27.11
C SER A 148 20.85 -11.76 27.47
N ALA A 149 21.05 -10.51 27.06
CA ALA A 149 22.24 -9.74 27.42
C ALA A 149 22.19 -9.42 28.94
N PRO A 150 23.26 -9.74 29.72
CA PRO A 150 23.26 -9.46 31.14
C PRO A 150 23.06 -7.95 31.37
N THR A 151 22.06 -7.60 32.17
CA THR A 151 21.83 -6.23 32.59
C THR A 151 23.10 -5.74 33.28
N ARG A 152 23.82 -4.85 32.65
CA ARG A 152 25.00 -4.20 33.25
C ARG A 152 24.52 -3.56 34.55
N ALA A 153 24.85 -4.18 35.70
CA ALA A 153 24.49 -3.66 36.99
C ALA A 153 25.01 -2.21 37.07
N LEU A 154 24.08 -1.27 37.15
CA LEU A 154 24.43 0.11 37.50
C LEU A 154 25.16 0.05 38.82
N SER A 155 26.49 0.21 38.80
CA SER A 155 27.28 0.32 40.02
C SER A 155 26.69 1.44 40.84
N ARG A 156 26.11 1.06 42.00
CA ARG A 156 25.66 1.99 43.02
C ARG A 156 26.87 2.86 43.38
N ARG A 157 26.96 4.06 42.83
CA ARG A 157 27.84 5.10 43.36
C ARG A 157 27.34 5.38 44.77
N ARG A 158 28.09 4.86 45.77
CA ARG A 158 27.90 5.25 47.17
C ARG A 158 28.12 6.77 47.25
N TRP A 159 27.06 7.48 47.51
CA TRP A 159 27.20 8.86 47.97
C TRP A 159 27.81 8.81 49.37
N ALA A 160 29.10 9.10 49.46
CA ALA A 160 29.72 9.35 50.75
C ALA A 160 29.36 10.77 51.17
N CYS A 161 28.44 10.86 52.16
CA CYS A 161 28.29 12.10 52.91
C CYS A 161 29.60 12.38 53.63
N ARG A 162 30.23 13.50 53.34
CA ARG A 162 31.27 14.09 54.17
C ARG A 162 30.58 15.04 55.13
N HIS A 163 30.76 14.78 56.43
CA HIS A 163 30.47 15.72 57.53
C HIS A 163 31.38 16.92 57.48
#